data_67f3de8658e90b82de6e62ed975bb15b
#
_entry.id   67f3de8658e90b82de6e62ed975bb15b
#
_cell.length_a   1.000
_cell.length_b   1.000
_cell.length_c   1.000
_cell.angle_alpha   90.00
_cell.angle_beta   90.00
_cell.angle_gamma   90.00
#
_symmetry.space_group_name_H-M   'P 1'
#
loop_
_entity.id
_entity.type
_entity.pdbx_description
1 polymer ?
#
loop_
_entity_poly.entity_id
_entity_poly.type
_entity_poly.pdbx_seq_one_letter_code
_entity_poly.pdbx_strand_id
1 'polypeptide(L)'
;MLPVLPRAERRRIEKIIHKTKDKEHARRLTAILMLHQGHTILSVHRLTAAARSSIQRWLSWYQECGISGLESKQRGRFCSLPYHQISLILEMLIQFSPEDFGYQRSRWSSELFASLIHRICPELNIAASTLRRWLPRIGIVWRRAAPTLHIRDPHRDEKMALINNALQKHSIDEPVFYVDEADIDLNPKIGADWMRRHEQKRIPTPGKNEKHYVAGALNSQTGKVVYTTGTSKDSGLFIQLMETLKRHYRRAKKIILVLDNYVIHKSQKTQLWLTNNPKFELLFQPVYSPWVNRIELLWRSMHEMVTRNHRCRAMWELLRKVKYFLEHVSPFATAAQNKQVEHN
;
A
#
# COMPACT_ATOMS: atom_id res chain seq x y z
N MET A 1 -50.03 -1.48 39.64
CA MET A 1 -48.68 -0.89 39.69
C MET A 1 -47.65 -2.01 39.67
N LEU A 2 -46.58 -1.84 38.95
CA LEU A 2 -45.47 -2.80 38.97
C LEU A 2 -44.71 -2.69 40.32
N PRO A 3 -44.16 -3.79 40.85
CA PRO A 3 -43.35 -3.74 42.07
C PRO A 3 -42.11 -2.87 41.85
N VAL A 4 -41.71 -2.16 42.92
CA VAL A 4 -40.49 -1.30 42.88
C VAL A 4 -39.27 -2.19 42.68
N LEU A 5 -38.40 -1.84 41.76
CA LEU A 5 -37.16 -2.58 41.50
C LEU A 5 -36.23 -2.55 42.74
N PRO A 6 -35.56 -3.67 43.05
CA PRO A 6 -34.49 -3.70 44.06
C PRO A 6 -33.40 -2.67 43.73
N ARG A 7 -32.86 -2.03 44.79
CA ARG A 7 -31.81 -0.99 44.63
C ARG A 7 -30.61 -1.45 43.79
N ALA A 8 -30.22 -2.72 43.94
CA ALA A 8 -29.11 -3.29 43.19
C ALA A 8 -29.39 -3.35 41.67
N GLU A 9 -30.60 -3.80 41.29
CA GLU A 9 -31.02 -3.93 39.90
C GLU A 9 -31.22 -2.58 39.23
N ARG A 10 -31.81 -1.61 39.94
CA ARG A 10 -31.93 -0.24 39.47
C ARG A 10 -30.55 0.36 39.13
N ARG A 11 -29.60 0.25 40.07
CA ARG A 11 -28.21 0.73 39.81
C ARG A 11 -27.54 0.04 38.62
N ARG A 12 -27.82 -1.26 38.45
CA ARG A 12 -27.28 -2.02 37.30
C ARG A 12 -27.84 -1.48 36.00
N ILE A 13 -29.13 -1.22 35.90
CA ILE A 13 -29.79 -0.65 34.72
C ILE A 13 -29.25 0.76 34.45
N GLU A 14 -29.17 1.64 35.44
CA GLU A 14 -28.61 2.99 35.31
C GLU A 14 -27.18 2.96 34.76
N LYS A 15 -26.33 2.05 35.30
CA LYS A 15 -24.96 1.87 34.83
C LYS A 15 -24.89 1.42 33.37
N ILE A 16 -25.81 0.55 32.92
CA ILE A 16 -25.89 0.11 31.53
C ILE A 16 -26.32 1.27 30.63
N ILE A 17 -27.31 2.06 31.00
CA ILE A 17 -27.78 3.22 30.26
C ILE A 17 -26.63 4.21 30.02
N HIS A 18 -25.82 4.49 31.02
CA HIS A 18 -24.69 5.40 30.89
C HIS A 18 -23.53 4.86 30.01
N LYS A 19 -23.37 3.53 29.96
CA LYS A 19 -22.26 2.90 29.20
C LYS A 19 -22.61 2.54 27.76
N THR A 20 -23.89 2.27 27.47
CA THR A 20 -24.28 1.77 26.15
C THR A 20 -24.24 2.85 25.09
N LYS A 21 -23.70 2.51 23.93
CA LYS A 21 -23.79 3.31 22.70
C LYS A 21 -25.08 3.04 21.92
N ASP A 22 -25.83 2.00 22.29
CA ASP A 22 -27.08 1.64 21.65
C ASP A 22 -28.22 2.48 22.23
N LYS A 23 -28.65 3.48 21.48
CA LYS A 23 -29.72 4.41 21.84
C LYS A 23 -31.06 3.70 22.08
N GLU A 24 -31.34 2.65 21.29
CA GLU A 24 -32.59 1.89 21.42
C GLU A 24 -32.57 1.01 22.67
N HIS A 25 -31.44 0.41 23.01
CA HIS A 25 -31.28 -0.32 24.26
C HIS A 25 -31.42 0.62 25.47
N ALA A 26 -30.74 1.77 25.46
CA ALA A 26 -30.88 2.77 26.51
C ALA A 26 -32.37 3.20 26.69
N ARG A 27 -33.07 3.48 25.59
CA ARG A 27 -34.47 3.90 25.57
C ARG A 27 -35.40 2.84 26.19
N ARG A 28 -35.20 1.54 25.90
CA ARG A 28 -35.96 0.45 26.49
C ARG A 28 -35.74 0.34 28.00
N LEU A 29 -34.47 0.40 28.42
CA LEU A 29 -34.09 0.37 29.82
C LEU A 29 -34.70 1.55 30.62
N THR A 30 -34.64 2.76 30.03
CA THR A 30 -35.24 3.96 30.60
C THR A 30 -36.75 3.79 30.77
N ALA A 31 -37.46 3.25 29.76
CA ALA A 31 -38.88 3.01 29.83
C ALA A 31 -39.26 2.02 30.98
N ILE A 32 -38.48 0.97 31.17
CA ILE A 32 -38.69 0.00 32.26
C ILE A 32 -38.45 0.66 33.63
N LEU A 33 -37.41 1.46 33.82
CA LEU A 33 -37.16 2.20 35.04
C LEU A 33 -38.33 3.10 35.40
N MET A 34 -38.86 3.84 34.42
CA MET A 34 -40.00 4.74 34.65
C MET A 34 -41.27 3.97 35.06
N LEU A 35 -41.58 2.83 34.44
CA LEU A 35 -42.70 1.99 34.80
C LEU A 35 -42.59 1.48 36.25
N HIS A 36 -41.43 1.06 36.69
CA HIS A 36 -41.18 0.61 38.06
C HIS A 36 -41.10 1.75 39.10
N GLN A 37 -40.94 3.00 38.64
CA GLN A 37 -41.06 4.22 39.44
C GLN A 37 -42.53 4.67 39.61
N GLY A 38 -43.49 3.94 39.01
CA GLY A 38 -44.91 4.24 39.13
C GLY A 38 -45.50 5.08 37.99
N HIS A 39 -44.73 5.39 36.95
CA HIS A 39 -45.25 6.06 35.77
C HIS A 39 -46.21 5.15 35.01
N THR A 40 -47.26 5.74 34.43
CA THR A 40 -48.20 5.03 33.58
C THR A 40 -47.62 4.83 32.19
N ILE A 41 -48.08 3.81 31.46
CA ILE A 41 -47.66 3.57 30.04
C ILE A 41 -47.89 4.82 29.18
N LEU A 42 -48.94 5.60 29.43
CA LEU A 42 -49.22 6.84 28.73
C LEU A 42 -48.17 7.91 29.01
N SER A 43 -47.76 8.03 30.28
CA SER A 43 -46.70 8.95 30.69
C SER A 43 -45.36 8.57 30.05
N VAL A 44 -44.99 7.27 30.10
CA VAL A 44 -43.75 6.76 29.46
C VAL A 44 -43.78 6.96 27.96
N HIS A 45 -44.92 6.75 27.30
CA HIS A 45 -45.11 7.04 25.87
C HIS A 45 -44.78 8.49 25.52
N ARG A 46 -45.33 9.46 26.31
CA ARG A 46 -45.09 10.89 26.10
C ARG A 46 -43.60 11.28 26.29
N LEU A 47 -42.97 10.71 27.31
CA LEU A 47 -41.56 11.04 27.68
C LEU A 47 -40.52 10.37 26.79
N THR A 48 -40.78 9.12 26.35
CA THR A 48 -39.81 8.35 25.55
C THR A 48 -40.12 8.39 24.06
N ALA A 49 -41.24 8.97 23.63
CA ALA A 49 -41.77 8.93 22.27
C ALA A 49 -41.84 7.50 21.67
N ALA A 50 -42.00 6.48 22.51
CA ALA A 50 -42.18 5.10 22.10
C ALA A 50 -43.67 4.75 22.00
N ALA A 51 -44.08 3.97 21.00
CA ALA A 51 -45.47 3.52 20.89
C ALA A 51 -45.89 2.69 22.14
N ARG A 52 -47.13 2.83 22.60
CA ARG A 52 -47.64 2.11 23.78
C ARG A 52 -47.49 0.59 23.64
N SER A 53 -47.76 0.03 22.49
CA SER A 53 -47.57 -1.38 22.18
C SER A 53 -46.09 -1.81 22.29
N SER A 54 -45.17 -0.93 21.94
CA SER A 54 -43.72 -1.19 22.09
C SER A 54 -43.32 -1.23 23.58
N ILE A 55 -43.85 -0.30 24.39
CA ILE A 55 -43.60 -0.26 25.84
C ILE A 55 -44.11 -1.52 26.49
N GLN A 56 -45.37 -1.96 26.18
CA GLN A 56 -45.93 -3.21 26.67
C GLN A 56 -45.06 -4.43 26.32
N ARG A 57 -44.62 -4.51 25.06
CA ARG A 57 -43.75 -5.59 24.61
C ARG A 57 -42.39 -5.58 25.30
N TRP A 58 -41.79 -4.40 25.55
CA TRP A 58 -40.56 -4.29 26.32
C TRP A 58 -40.73 -4.73 27.77
N LEU A 59 -41.86 -4.43 28.35
CA LEU A 59 -42.20 -4.91 29.69
C LEU A 59 -42.31 -6.43 29.74
N SER A 60 -42.99 -7.06 28.78
CA SER A 60 -43.04 -8.52 28.63
C SER A 60 -41.64 -9.13 28.51
N TRP A 61 -40.82 -8.59 27.60
CA TRP A 61 -39.45 -9.08 27.43
C TRP A 61 -38.60 -8.95 28.70
N TYR A 62 -38.81 -7.86 29.46
CA TYR A 62 -38.11 -7.68 30.72
C TYR A 62 -38.59 -8.68 31.79
N GLN A 63 -39.88 -8.95 31.85
CA GLN A 63 -40.46 -9.93 32.77
C GLN A 63 -40.00 -11.36 32.46
N GLU A 64 -39.86 -11.71 31.19
CA GLU A 64 -39.44 -13.05 30.73
C GLU A 64 -37.92 -13.27 30.86
N CYS A 65 -37.13 -12.30 30.46
CA CYS A 65 -35.66 -12.46 30.26
C CYS A 65 -34.84 -11.43 31.05
N GLY A 66 -35.44 -10.58 31.86
CA GLY A 66 -34.74 -9.53 32.60
C GLY A 66 -34.07 -8.49 31.64
N ILE A 67 -32.93 -7.94 32.08
CA ILE A 67 -32.20 -6.90 31.34
C ILE A 67 -31.77 -7.40 29.97
N SER A 68 -31.37 -8.67 29.82
CA SER A 68 -30.94 -9.26 28.57
C SER A 68 -32.02 -9.30 27.48
N GLY A 69 -33.29 -9.41 27.89
CA GLY A 69 -34.43 -9.35 26.97
C GLY A 69 -34.59 -7.99 26.26
N LEU A 70 -33.99 -6.94 26.81
CA LEU A 70 -34.04 -5.59 26.27
C LEU A 70 -32.88 -5.24 25.35
N GLU A 71 -31.89 -6.11 25.20
CA GLU A 71 -30.79 -5.90 24.29
C GLU A 71 -31.26 -5.82 22.83
N SER A 72 -30.62 -5.01 22.04
CA SER A 72 -30.95 -4.93 20.61
C SER A 72 -30.51 -6.20 19.91
N LYS A 73 -31.46 -6.93 19.36
CA LYS A 73 -31.18 -8.07 18.50
C LYS A 73 -30.45 -7.56 17.24
N GLN A 74 -29.49 -8.33 16.78
CA GLN A 74 -28.78 -8.01 15.55
C GLN A 74 -29.79 -7.82 14.40
N ARG A 75 -29.83 -6.61 13.84
CA ARG A 75 -30.73 -6.29 12.73
C ARG A 75 -30.15 -6.83 11.42
N GLY A 76 -30.96 -7.42 10.60
CA GLY A 76 -30.59 -7.90 9.27
C GLY A 76 -31.16 -9.28 8.98
N ARG A 77 -31.15 -9.61 7.70
CA ARG A 77 -31.49 -10.97 7.25
C ARG A 77 -30.34 -11.89 7.66
N PHE A 78 -30.64 -13.00 8.34
CA PHE A 78 -29.63 -14.03 8.59
C PHE A 78 -29.04 -14.49 7.27
N CYS A 79 -27.71 -14.64 7.23
CA CYS A 79 -27.05 -15.21 6.09
C CYS A 79 -27.44 -16.70 6.00
N SER A 80 -28.19 -17.06 4.98
CA SER A 80 -28.59 -18.45 4.74
C SER A 80 -27.44 -19.31 4.23
N LEU A 81 -26.32 -18.68 3.84
CA LEU A 81 -25.14 -19.37 3.32
C LEU A 81 -24.17 -19.69 4.47
N PRO A 82 -23.55 -20.87 4.45
CA PRO A 82 -22.58 -21.30 5.45
C PRO A 82 -21.27 -20.52 5.32
N TYR A 83 -21.23 -19.30 5.87
CA TYR A 83 -20.13 -18.34 5.75
C TYR A 83 -18.76 -18.97 6.09
N HIS A 84 -18.70 -19.75 7.17
CA HIS A 84 -17.44 -20.36 7.62
C HIS A 84 -16.90 -21.38 6.62
N GLN A 85 -17.78 -22.23 6.06
CA GLN A 85 -17.37 -23.23 5.06
C GLN A 85 -16.88 -22.55 3.77
N ILE A 86 -17.59 -21.52 3.31
CA ILE A 86 -17.20 -20.76 2.12
C ILE A 86 -15.87 -20.04 2.34
N SER A 87 -15.63 -19.49 3.54
CA SER A 87 -14.35 -18.85 3.88
C SER A 87 -13.18 -19.83 3.78
N LEU A 88 -13.33 -21.02 4.33
CA LEU A 88 -12.30 -22.07 4.24
C LEU A 88 -12.03 -22.50 2.79
N ILE A 89 -13.08 -22.65 1.99
CA ILE A 89 -12.94 -22.96 0.56
C ILE A 89 -12.18 -21.85 -0.16
N LEU A 90 -12.49 -20.59 0.09
CA LEU A 90 -11.81 -19.45 -0.54
C LEU A 90 -10.34 -19.35 -0.10
N GLU A 91 -10.05 -19.53 1.18
CA GLU A 91 -8.66 -19.57 1.70
C GLU A 91 -7.83 -20.67 1.07
N MET A 92 -8.43 -21.86 0.85
CA MET A 92 -7.78 -22.96 0.14
C MET A 92 -7.57 -22.59 -1.34
N LEU A 93 -8.60 -22.11 -2.03
CA LEU A 93 -8.55 -21.86 -3.47
C LEU A 93 -7.52 -20.78 -3.86
N ILE A 94 -7.26 -19.78 -3.02
CA ILE A 94 -6.25 -18.76 -3.32
C ILE A 94 -4.80 -19.29 -3.32
N GLN A 95 -4.56 -20.48 -2.78
CA GLN A 95 -3.25 -21.14 -2.83
C GLN A 95 -2.95 -21.75 -4.22
N PHE A 96 -3.97 -21.91 -5.05
CA PHE A 96 -3.89 -22.52 -6.36
C PHE A 96 -4.19 -21.50 -7.46
N SER A 97 -3.83 -21.85 -8.71
CA SER A 97 -4.24 -21.07 -9.87
C SER A 97 -5.57 -21.60 -10.44
N PRO A 98 -6.32 -20.79 -11.20
CA PRO A 98 -7.50 -21.29 -11.92
C PRO A 98 -7.17 -22.44 -12.89
N GLU A 99 -5.94 -22.47 -13.42
CA GLU A 99 -5.44 -23.51 -14.33
C GLU A 99 -5.44 -24.90 -13.67
N ASP A 100 -5.15 -24.97 -12.37
CA ASP A 100 -5.16 -26.21 -11.58
C ASP A 100 -6.56 -26.86 -11.51
N PHE A 101 -7.59 -26.06 -11.80
CA PHE A 101 -8.99 -26.49 -11.86
C PHE A 101 -9.55 -26.59 -13.30
N GLY A 102 -8.67 -26.53 -14.31
CA GLY A 102 -9.02 -26.68 -15.73
C GLY A 102 -9.55 -25.41 -16.41
N TYR A 103 -9.40 -24.23 -15.79
CA TYR A 103 -9.72 -22.97 -16.44
C TYR A 103 -8.52 -22.45 -17.23
N GLN A 104 -8.73 -21.96 -18.44
CA GLN A 104 -7.68 -21.29 -19.22
C GLN A 104 -7.51 -19.83 -18.79
N ARG A 105 -7.25 -19.61 -17.51
CA ARG A 105 -7.03 -18.28 -16.92
C ARG A 105 -6.01 -18.35 -15.78
N SER A 106 -5.08 -17.42 -15.77
CA SER A 106 -4.00 -17.32 -14.78
C SER A 106 -4.39 -16.63 -13.48
N ARG A 107 -5.56 -15.99 -13.41
CA ARG A 107 -5.99 -15.22 -12.25
C ARG A 107 -7.42 -15.50 -11.86
N TRP A 108 -7.66 -15.57 -10.56
CA TRP A 108 -9.02 -15.68 -10.03
C TRP A 108 -9.81 -14.38 -10.27
N SER A 109 -11.08 -14.54 -10.58
CA SER A 109 -12.10 -13.50 -10.49
C SER A 109 -13.21 -13.97 -9.55
N SER A 110 -14.02 -13.02 -9.06
CA SER A 110 -15.16 -13.37 -8.21
C SER A 110 -16.17 -14.28 -8.92
N GLU A 111 -16.27 -14.16 -10.24
CA GLU A 111 -17.11 -14.98 -11.10
C GLU A 111 -16.58 -16.42 -11.19
N LEU A 112 -15.26 -16.58 -11.35
CA LEU A 112 -14.63 -17.90 -11.37
C LEU A 112 -14.73 -18.60 -10.01
N PHE A 113 -14.55 -17.87 -8.90
CA PHE A 113 -14.79 -18.41 -7.56
C PHE A 113 -16.23 -18.89 -7.41
N ALA A 114 -17.22 -18.08 -7.82
CA ALA A 114 -18.63 -18.46 -7.75
C ALA A 114 -18.93 -19.71 -8.59
N SER A 115 -18.41 -19.76 -9.81
CA SER A 115 -18.56 -20.90 -10.72
C SER A 115 -17.93 -22.17 -10.16
N LEU A 116 -16.72 -22.07 -9.61
CA LEU A 116 -16.03 -23.23 -9.04
C LEU A 116 -16.72 -23.73 -7.77
N ILE A 117 -17.13 -22.84 -6.88
CA ILE A 117 -17.87 -23.19 -5.67
C ILE A 117 -19.16 -23.92 -6.03
N HIS A 118 -19.92 -23.42 -7.01
CA HIS A 118 -21.12 -24.08 -7.48
C HIS A 118 -20.84 -25.44 -8.13
N ARG A 119 -19.71 -25.59 -8.83
CA ARG A 119 -19.29 -26.88 -9.44
C ARG A 119 -18.92 -27.92 -8.37
N ILE A 120 -18.26 -27.49 -7.27
CA ILE A 120 -17.84 -28.40 -6.18
C ILE A 120 -19.01 -28.68 -5.24
N CYS A 121 -19.83 -27.68 -4.95
CA CYS A 121 -20.98 -27.74 -4.04
C CYS A 121 -22.20 -27.15 -4.77
N PRO A 122 -22.95 -27.94 -5.57
CA PRO A 122 -24.08 -27.44 -6.36
C PRO A 122 -25.19 -26.82 -5.51
N GLU A 123 -25.32 -27.20 -4.25
CA GLU A 123 -26.26 -26.62 -3.28
C GLU A 123 -25.89 -25.20 -2.85
N LEU A 124 -24.63 -24.78 -3.06
CA LEU A 124 -24.14 -23.46 -2.71
C LEU A 124 -24.23 -22.51 -3.92
N ASN A 125 -25.39 -21.88 -4.08
CA ASN A 125 -25.56 -20.85 -5.10
C ASN A 125 -25.17 -19.48 -4.54
N ILE A 126 -23.91 -19.08 -4.72
CA ILE A 126 -23.38 -17.82 -4.25
C ILE A 126 -23.07 -16.87 -5.41
N ALA A 127 -23.63 -15.66 -5.36
CA ALA A 127 -23.35 -14.66 -6.39
C ALA A 127 -21.94 -14.06 -6.25
N ALA A 128 -21.28 -13.79 -7.37
CA ALA A 128 -19.96 -13.13 -7.41
C ALA A 128 -19.93 -11.80 -6.64
N SER A 129 -21.03 -11.03 -6.64
CA SER A 129 -21.16 -9.79 -5.87
C SER A 129 -21.11 -10.03 -4.35
N THR A 130 -21.62 -11.16 -3.88
CA THR A 130 -21.55 -11.57 -2.47
C THR A 130 -20.11 -11.93 -2.10
N LEU A 131 -19.41 -12.70 -2.96
CA LEU A 131 -18.00 -13.03 -2.76
C LEU A 131 -17.13 -11.76 -2.72
N ARG A 132 -17.33 -10.79 -3.60
CA ARG A 132 -16.59 -9.50 -3.56
C ARG A 132 -16.74 -8.76 -2.23
N ARG A 133 -17.89 -8.87 -1.55
CA ARG A 133 -18.10 -8.28 -0.20
C ARG A 133 -17.48 -9.12 0.91
N TRP A 134 -17.37 -10.44 0.73
CA TRP A 134 -16.87 -11.35 1.76
C TRP A 134 -15.35 -11.46 1.74
N LEU A 135 -14.70 -11.50 0.58
CA LEU A 135 -13.25 -11.62 0.44
C LEU A 135 -12.47 -10.65 1.35
N PRO A 136 -12.76 -9.32 1.37
CA PRO A 136 -12.06 -8.41 2.28
C PRO A 136 -12.33 -8.67 3.77
N ARG A 137 -13.52 -9.21 4.12
CA ARG A 137 -13.87 -9.51 5.51
C ARG A 137 -13.11 -10.70 6.09
N ILE A 138 -12.70 -11.63 5.24
CA ILE A 138 -11.85 -12.77 5.60
C ILE A 138 -10.36 -12.50 5.32
N GLY A 139 -9.98 -11.23 5.07
CA GLY A 139 -8.59 -10.84 4.86
C GLY A 139 -8.05 -11.08 3.44
N ILE A 140 -8.87 -11.57 2.49
CA ILE A 140 -8.46 -11.78 1.10
C ILE A 140 -8.71 -10.49 0.32
N VAL A 141 -7.64 -9.85 -0.14
CA VAL A 141 -7.70 -8.56 -0.82
C VAL A 141 -7.02 -8.62 -2.19
N TRP A 142 -7.52 -7.84 -3.13
CA TRP A 142 -6.92 -7.70 -4.44
C TRP A 142 -5.66 -6.84 -4.36
N ARG A 143 -4.49 -7.44 -4.60
CA ARG A 143 -3.19 -6.76 -4.61
C ARG A 143 -2.38 -7.16 -5.84
N ARG A 144 -1.43 -6.30 -6.21
CA ARG A 144 -0.44 -6.65 -7.23
C ARG A 144 0.43 -7.79 -6.73
N ALA A 145 0.52 -8.88 -7.51
CA ALA A 145 1.43 -9.98 -7.22
C ALA A 145 2.88 -9.52 -7.35
N ALA A 146 3.74 -10.07 -6.53
CA ALA A 146 5.19 -9.91 -6.66
C ALA A 146 5.76 -11.07 -7.48
N PRO A 147 6.71 -10.83 -8.39
CA PRO A 147 7.37 -11.89 -9.12
C PRO A 147 8.26 -12.70 -8.17
N THR A 148 8.18 -14.02 -8.26
CA THR A 148 9.14 -14.94 -7.64
C THR A 148 10.01 -15.49 -8.74
N LEU A 149 11.32 -15.27 -8.65
CA LEU A 149 12.24 -15.69 -9.69
C LEU A 149 12.68 -17.13 -9.47
N HIS A 150 12.58 -17.93 -10.51
CA HIS A 150 13.11 -19.30 -10.51
C HIS A 150 14.64 -19.30 -10.56
N ILE A 151 15.25 -18.30 -11.23
CA ILE A 151 16.69 -18.18 -11.32
C ILE A 151 17.19 -17.42 -10.10
N ARG A 152 17.86 -18.09 -9.19
CA ARG A 152 18.56 -17.48 -8.05
C ARG A 152 20.00 -17.18 -8.46
N ASP A 153 20.47 -15.99 -8.11
CA ASP A 153 21.91 -15.67 -8.22
C ASP A 153 22.66 -16.58 -7.22
N PRO A 154 23.56 -17.48 -7.67
CA PRO A 154 24.28 -18.38 -6.76
C PRO A 154 25.16 -17.62 -5.77
N HIS A 155 25.61 -16.40 -6.10
CA HIS A 155 26.43 -15.54 -5.26
C HIS A 155 25.62 -14.44 -4.56
N ARG A 156 24.32 -14.61 -4.40
CA ARG A 156 23.44 -13.59 -3.83
C ARG A 156 23.88 -13.16 -2.43
N ASP A 157 24.16 -14.13 -1.58
CA ASP A 157 24.45 -13.85 -0.16
C ASP A 157 25.84 -13.19 -0.01
N GLU A 158 26.81 -13.59 -0.81
CA GLU A 158 28.14 -12.97 -0.88
C GLU A 158 28.04 -11.51 -1.34
N LYS A 159 27.33 -11.25 -2.43
CA LYS A 159 27.10 -9.89 -2.94
C LYS A 159 26.38 -9.01 -1.93
N MET A 160 25.33 -9.55 -1.29
CA MET A 160 24.62 -8.82 -0.24
C MET A 160 25.50 -8.53 0.98
N ALA A 161 26.37 -9.48 1.39
CA ALA A 161 27.32 -9.26 2.46
C ALA A 161 28.31 -8.13 2.13
N LEU A 162 28.84 -8.09 0.91
CA LEU A 162 29.73 -7.02 0.45
C LEU A 162 29.03 -5.66 0.46
N ILE A 163 27.81 -5.58 -0.08
CA ILE A 163 27.02 -4.34 -0.10
C ILE A 163 26.72 -3.88 1.32
N ASN A 164 26.26 -4.77 2.20
CA ASN A 164 25.95 -4.43 3.59
C ASN A 164 27.20 -3.96 4.35
N ASN A 165 28.33 -4.61 4.17
CA ASN A 165 29.60 -4.20 4.76
C ASN A 165 30.02 -2.80 4.28
N ALA A 166 29.91 -2.52 2.97
CA ALA A 166 30.18 -1.20 2.42
C ALA A 166 29.26 -0.12 3.01
N LEU A 167 27.95 -0.42 3.13
CA LEU A 167 26.99 0.49 3.73
C LEU A 167 27.24 0.77 5.22
N GLN A 168 27.71 -0.23 5.98
CA GLN A 168 28.06 -0.07 7.39
C GLN A 168 29.35 0.75 7.58
N LYS A 169 30.31 0.60 6.66
CA LYS A 169 31.60 1.31 6.69
C LYS A 169 31.54 2.69 6.02
N HIS A 170 30.38 3.10 5.52
CA HIS A 170 30.21 4.40 4.87
C HIS A 170 30.79 5.53 5.73
N SER A 171 31.62 6.36 5.14
CA SER A 171 32.24 7.52 5.77
C SER A 171 32.41 8.68 4.78
N ILE A 172 32.92 9.81 5.25
CA ILE A 172 33.27 10.95 4.39
C ILE A 172 34.40 10.58 3.43
N ASP A 173 35.35 9.76 3.91
CA ASP A 173 36.49 9.28 3.13
C ASP A 173 36.13 8.15 2.17
N GLU A 174 35.11 7.37 2.50
CA GLU A 174 34.62 6.22 1.72
C GLU A 174 33.11 6.28 1.50
N PRO A 175 32.60 7.27 0.72
CA PRO A 175 31.18 7.38 0.45
C PRO A 175 30.66 6.25 -0.42
N VAL A 176 29.46 5.78 -0.11
CA VAL A 176 28.74 4.73 -0.85
C VAL A 176 27.53 5.34 -1.55
N PHE A 177 27.36 5.04 -2.83
CA PHE A 177 26.27 5.54 -3.66
C PHE A 177 25.46 4.40 -4.27
N TYR A 178 24.15 4.58 -4.32
CA TYR A 178 23.29 3.80 -5.21
C TYR A 178 23.25 4.49 -6.56
N VAL A 179 23.54 3.75 -7.62
CA VAL A 179 23.63 4.28 -9.00
C VAL A 179 22.66 3.57 -9.92
N ASP A 180 22.01 4.33 -10.79
CA ASP A 180 21.10 3.83 -11.82
C ASP A 180 20.79 4.92 -12.86
N GLU A 181 20.18 4.54 -13.99
CA GLU A 181 19.74 5.43 -15.03
C GLU A 181 18.23 5.40 -15.22
N ALA A 182 17.63 6.58 -15.34
CA ALA A 182 16.22 6.77 -15.64
C ALA A 182 15.98 7.28 -17.04
N ASP A 183 14.96 6.72 -17.70
CA ASP A 183 14.49 7.14 -19.01
C ASP A 183 13.53 8.32 -18.89
N ILE A 184 13.74 9.37 -19.65
CA ILE A 184 12.86 10.52 -19.78
C ILE A 184 12.26 10.53 -21.17
N ASP A 185 10.99 10.18 -21.26
CA ASP A 185 10.24 10.15 -22.54
C ASP A 185 9.50 11.47 -22.72
N LEU A 186 9.58 12.07 -23.93
CA LEU A 186 8.81 13.27 -24.26
C LEU A 186 7.29 12.98 -24.34
N ASN A 187 6.92 11.76 -24.72
CA ASN A 187 5.52 11.32 -24.59
C ASN A 187 5.23 10.94 -23.14
N PRO A 188 4.29 11.61 -22.45
CA PRO A 188 4.01 11.36 -21.06
C PRO A 188 3.48 9.94 -20.83
N LYS A 189 3.98 9.26 -19.81
CA LYS A 189 3.32 8.07 -19.28
C LYS A 189 2.04 8.49 -18.58
N ILE A 190 0.90 7.99 -19.06
CA ILE A 190 -0.40 8.36 -18.51
C ILE A 190 -0.61 7.66 -17.17
N GLY A 191 -0.97 8.43 -16.16
CA GLY A 191 -1.32 7.97 -14.82
C GLY A 191 -2.67 8.49 -14.36
N ALA A 192 -3.13 8.02 -13.20
CA ALA A 192 -4.33 8.53 -12.56
C ALA A 192 -4.20 10.03 -12.23
N ASP A 193 -5.30 10.75 -12.30
CA ASP A 193 -5.38 12.17 -11.98
C ASP A 193 -6.78 12.51 -11.47
N TRP A 194 -6.93 13.65 -10.79
CA TRP A 194 -8.21 14.14 -10.34
C TRP A 194 -9.03 14.69 -11.51
N MET A 195 -10.27 14.22 -11.63
CA MET A 195 -11.23 14.67 -12.66
C MET A 195 -12.66 14.57 -12.14
N ARG A 196 -13.59 15.29 -12.76
CA ARG A 196 -14.99 15.18 -12.40
C ARG A 196 -15.54 13.79 -12.75
N ARG A 197 -16.52 13.34 -11.98
CA ARG A 197 -17.22 12.09 -12.26
C ARG A 197 -17.82 12.13 -13.69
N HIS A 198 -17.62 11.06 -14.46
CA HIS A 198 -18.04 10.91 -15.85
C HIS A 198 -17.29 11.78 -16.87
N GLU A 199 -16.26 12.53 -16.47
CA GLU A 199 -15.35 13.22 -17.39
C GLU A 199 -14.05 12.43 -17.52
N GLN A 200 -13.41 12.52 -18.70
CA GLN A 200 -12.10 11.94 -18.97
C GLN A 200 -11.09 13.05 -19.26
N LYS A 201 -10.15 13.25 -18.33
CA LYS A 201 -9.05 14.18 -18.53
C LYS A 201 -8.14 13.70 -19.67
N ARG A 202 -7.89 14.57 -20.63
CA ARG A 202 -7.00 14.30 -21.77
C ARG A 202 -5.69 15.03 -21.59
N ILE A 203 -4.58 14.32 -21.77
CA ILE A 203 -3.23 14.87 -21.69
C ILE A 203 -2.69 15.03 -23.10
N PRO A 204 -2.35 16.26 -23.54
CA PRO A 204 -1.71 16.48 -24.85
C PRO A 204 -0.40 15.70 -24.93
N THR A 205 -0.28 14.89 -25.96
CA THR A 205 0.92 14.06 -26.19
C THR A 205 1.57 14.53 -27.49
N PRO A 206 2.86 14.92 -27.50
CA PRO A 206 3.53 15.44 -28.68
C PRO A 206 3.60 14.45 -29.85
N GLY A 207 3.48 13.13 -29.58
CA GLY A 207 3.55 12.10 -30.62
C GLY A 207 4.96 11.87 -31.18
N LYS A 208 5.99 12.48 -30.58
CA LYS A 208 7.40 12.30 -30.96
C LYS A 208 8.03 11.29 -30.02
N ASN A 209 8.67 10.26 -30.61
CA ASN A 209 9.42 9.26 -29.82
C ASN A 209 10.82 9.79 -29.49
N GLU A 210 10.88 10.87 -28.71
CA GLU A 210 12.11 11.49 -28.26
C GLU A 210 12.38 11.06 -26.82
N LYS A 211 13.61 10.57 -26.59
CA LYS A 211 14.08 10.10 -25.27
C LYS A 211 15.33 10.84 -24.85
N HIS A 212 15.43 11.00 -23.54
CA HIS A 212 16.64 11.47 -22.87
C HIS A 212 16.88 10.61 -21.63
N TYR A 213 18.09 10.61 -21.12
CA TYR A 213 18.47 9.76 -20.00
C TYR A 213 19.09 10.58 -18.90
N VAL A 214 18.84 10.17 -17.66
CA VAL A 214 19.45 10.73 -16.46
C VAL A 214 20.19 9.61 -15.77
N ALA A 215 21.51 9.73 -15.65
CA ALA A 215 22.29 8.87 -14.75
C ALA A 215 22.44 9.57 -13.41
N GLY A 216 22.14 8.88 -12.33
CA GLY A 216 22.13 9.42 -10.97
C GLY A 216 22.90 8.57 -9.98
N ALA A 217 23.42 9.23 -8.97
CA ALA A 217 24.07 8.64 -7.81
C ALA A 217 23.46 9.22 -6.54
N LEU A 218 22.85 8.37 -5.74
CA LEU A 218 22.23 8.70 -4.45
C LEU A 218 23.18 8.30 -3.33
N ASN A 219 23.69 9.25 -2.56
CA ASN A 219 24.50 8.96 -1.39
C ASN A 219 23.67 8.21 -0.34
N SER A 220 24.14 7.02 0.07
CA SER A 220 23.39 6.10 0.93
C SER A 220 23.11 6.63 2.34
N GLN A 221 23.94 7.53 2.85
CA GLN A 221 23.84 8.09 4.20
C GLN A 221 23.20 9.48 4.18
N THR A 222 23.70 10.38 3.31
CA THR A 222 23.27 11.78 3.32
C THR A 222 22.04 12.05 2.47
N GLY A 223 21.67 11.14 1.58
CA GLY A 223 20.59 11.36 0.61
C GLY A 223 20.93 12.38 -0.50
N LYS A 224 22.16 12.89 -0.56
CA LYS A 224 22.58 13.82 -1.62
C LYS A 224 22.55 13.11 -2.97
N VAL A 225 22.00 13.80 -3.96
CA VAL A 225 21.87 13.33 -5.34
C VAL A 225 22.90 14.02 -6.21
N VAL A 226 23.70 13.24 -6.94
CA VAL A 226 24.56 13.72 -8.01
C VAL A 226 24.05 13.10 -9.30
N TYR A 227 23.91 13.88 -10.35
CA TYR A 227 23.36 13.40 -11.62
C TYR A 227 24.02 14.01 -12.84
N THR A 228 23.86 13.34 -13.97
CA THR A 228 24.20 13.84 -15.29
C THR A 228 23.12 13.45 -16.29
N THR A 229 23.05 14.10 -17.44
CA THR A 229 22.02 13.84 -18.45
C THR A 229 22.64 13.63 -19.82
N GLY A 230 22.06 12.78 -20.64
CA GLY A 230 22.54 12.49 -21.99
C GLY A 230 21.44 12.01 -22.93
N THR A 231 21.75 11.98 -24.21
CA THR A 231 20.84 11.54 -25.28
C THR A 231 20.86 10.01 -25.47
N SER A 232 21.84 9.34 -24.87
CA SER A 232 22.02 7.88 -24.96
C SER A 232 22.27 7.28 -23.60
N LYS A 233 21.72 6.10 -23.36
CA LYS A 233 22.02 5.27 -22.19
C LYS A 233 23.19 4.35 -22.53
N ASP A 234 24.39 4.88 -22.38
CA ASP A 234 25.63 4.20 -22.78
C ASP A 234 26.71 4.35 -21.69
N SER A 235 27.87 3.72 -21.97
CA SER A 235 29.04 3.83 -21.09
C SER A 235 29.57 5.25 -20.96
N GLY A 236 29.33 6.11 -21.97
CA GLY A 236 29.73 7.52 -21.95
C GLY A 236 28.96 8.28 -20.86
N LEU A 237 27.67 8.10 -20.80
CA LEU A 237 26.80 8.71 -19.77
C LEU A 237 27.23 8.26 -18.36
N PHE A 238 27.49 6.96 -18.19
CA PHE A 238 27.97 6.41 -16.91
C PHE A 238 29.32 6.97 -16.50
N ILE A 239 30.29 7.04 -17.42
CA ILE A 239 31.60 7.64 -17.17
C ILE A 239 31.46 9.12 -16.79
N GLN A 240 30.60 9.87 -17.48
CA GLN A 240 30.33 11.27 -17.16
C GLN A 240 29.78 11.44 -15.73
N LEU A 241 28.94 10.53 -15.26
CA LEU A 241 28.48 10.50 -13.86
C LEU A 241 29.67 10.27 -12.91
N MET A 242 30.52 9.28 -13.18
CA MET A 242 31.70 9.01 -12.37
C MET A 242 32.68 10.20 -12.33
N GLU A 243 32.90 10.88 -13.45
CA GLU A 243 33.71 12.12 -13.49
C GLU A 243 33.08 13.24 -12.64
N THR A 244 31.77 13.34 -12.65
CA THR A 244 31.06 14.32 -11.83
C THR A 244 31.19 13.98 -10.34
N LEU A 245 31.05 12.71 -9.95
CA LEU A 245 31.31 12.24 -8.59
C LEU A 245 32.76 12.50 -8.18
N LYS A 246 33.74 12.21 -9.05
CA LYS A 246 35.16 12.46 -8.80
C LYS A 246 35.44 13.93 -8.47
N ARG A 247 34.77 14.86 -9.17
CA ARG A 247 34.88 16.30 -8.93
C ARG A 247 34.24 16.74 -7.60
N HIS A 248 33.08 16.20 -7.25
CA HIS A 248 32.37 16.53 -6.01
C HIS A 248 33.07 15.91 -4.78
N TYR A 249 33.60 14.71 -4.90
CA TYR A 249 34.22 13.96 -3.81
C TYR A 249 35.74 13.83 -3.99
N ARG A 250 36.41 14.95 -4.25
CA ARG A 250 37.87 14.99 -4.50
C ARG A 250 38.68 14.41 -3.34
N ARG A 251 38.24 14.67 -2.09
CA ARG A 251 38.95 14.26 -0.85
C ARG A 251 38.69 12.82 -0.47
N ALA A 252 37.67 12.17 -1.06
CA ALA A 252 37.38 10.78 -0.77
C ALA A 252 38.54 9.88 -1.21
N LYS A 253 38.95 8.99 -0.33
CA LYS A 253 39.99 7.97 -0.60
C LYS A 253 39.42 6.88 -1.51
N LYS A 254 38.17 6.51 -1.33
CA LYS A 254 37.47 5.48 -2.10
C LYS A 254 36.03 5.95 -2.36
N ILE A 255 35.49 5.64 -3.53
CA ILE A 255 34.10 5.89 -3.88
C ILE A 255 33.48 4.56 -4.29
N ILE A 256 32.49 4.10 -3.56
CA ILE A 256 31.85 2.81 -3.77
C ILE A 256 30.49 3.03 -4.45
N LEU A 257 30.29 2.34 -5.58
CA LEU A 257 29.05 2.43 -6.37
C LEU A 257 28.31 1.09 -6.32
N VAL A 258 27.10 1.09 -5.77
CA VAL A 258 26.18 -0.04 -5.79
C VAL A 258 25.26 0.10 -7.00
N LEU A 259 25.34 -0.83 -7.93
CA LEU A 259 24.68 -0.74 -9.25
C LEU A 259 24.19 -2.11 -9.74
N ASP A 260 23.35 -2.11 -10.75
CA ASP A 260 22.85 -3.31 -11.39
C ASP A 260 23.87 -3.96 -12.31
N ASN A 261 23.52 -5.11 -12.88
CA ASN A 261 24.38 -5.86 -13.79
C ASN A 261 24.28 -5.41 -15.25
N TYR A 262 23.84 -4.18 -15.52
CA TYR A 262 23.68 -3.72 -16.90
C TYR A 262 25.01 -3.67 -17.66
N VAL A 263 24.95 -3.98 -18.95
CA VAL A 263 26.15 -4.21 -19.79
C VAL A 263 27.09 -3.00 -19.87
N ILE A 264 26.57 -1.78 -19.77
CA ILE A 264 27.38 -0.54 -19.85
C ILE A 264 28.39 -0.43 -18.72
N HIS A 265 28.08 -0.97 -17.54
CA HIS A 265 28.96 -0.95 -16.37
C HIS A 265 30.15 -1.90 -16.50
N LYS A 266 30.03 -2.92 -17.36
CA LYS A 266 31.05 -3.94 -17.61
C LYS A 266 31.77 -3.75 -18.95
N SER A 267 31.46 -2.68 -19.68
CA SER A 267 32.06 -2.43 -20.99
C SER A 267 33.56 -2.18 -20.92
N GLN A 268 34.27 -2.48 -21.99
CA GLN A 268 35.74 -2.20 -22.10
C GLN A 268 36.07 -0.74 -21.81
N LYS A 269 35.20 0.19 -22.28
CA LYS A 269 35.37 1.63 -22.04
C LYS A 269 35.28 1.97 -20.56
N THR A 270 34.34 1.39 -19.86
CA THR A 270 34.16 1.57 -18.38
C THR A 270 35.35 0.96 -17.63
N GLN A 271 35.79 -0.24 -18.01
CA GLN A 271 36.94 -0.91 -17.37
C GLN A 271 38.24 -0.11 -17.55
N LEU A 272 38.49 0.40 -18.75
CA LEU A 272 39.67 1.25 -19.02
C LEU A 272 39.63 2.53 -18.16
N TRP A 273 38.44 3.14 -18.02
CA TRP A 273 38.30 4.31 -17.17
C TRP A 273 38.56 3.97 -15.69
N LEU A 274 38.05 2.85 -15.17
CA LEU A 274 38.27 2.39 -13.79
C LEU A 274 39.74 2.09 -13.50
N THR A 275 40.47 1.49 -14.45
CA THR A 275 41.91 1.25 -14.34
C THR A 275 42.68 2.55 -14.07
N ASN A 276 42.28 3.64 -14.75
CA ASN A 276 42.87 4.97 -14.57
C ASN A 276 42.31 5.73 -13.36
N ASN A 277 41.30 5.18 -12.65
CA ASN A 277 40.67 5.80 -11.51
C ASN A 277 40.47 4.79 -10.37
N PRO A 278 41.55 4.28 -9.74
CA PRO A 278 41.49 3.15 -8.80
C PRO A 278 40.73 3.46 -7.50
N LYS A 279 40.39 4.72 -7.26
CA LYS A 279 39.56 5.09 -6.11
C LYS A 279 38.07 4.69 -6.26
N PHE A 280 37.63 4.28 -7.45
CA PHE A 280 36.28 3.82 -7.68
C PHE A 280 36.18 2.30 -7.55
N GLU A 281 35.23 1.83 -6.78
CA GLU A 281 34.88 0.42 -6.65
C GLU A 281 33.41 0.20 -7.05
N LEU A 282 33.17 -0.80 -7.89
CA LEU A 282 31.83 -1.18 -8.33
C LEU A 282 31.37 -2.42 -7.54
N LEU A 283 30.25 -2.33 -6.85
CA LEU A 283 29.57 -3.45 -6.20
C LEU A 283 28.29 -3.78 -6.95
N PHE A 284 28.31 -4.92 -7.65
CA PHE A 284 27.16 -5.37 -8.41
C PHE A 284 26.11 -6.02 -7.52
N GLN A 285 24.86 -5.61 -7.70
CA GLN A 285 23.72 -6.21 -7.03
C GLN A 285 23.51 -7.66 -7.48
N PRO A 286 22.86 -8.49 -6.63
CA PRO A 286 22.38 -9.79 -7.10
C PRO A 286 21.42 -9.61 -8.28
N VAL A 287 21.40 -10.60 -9.17
CA VAL A 287 20.52 -10.58 -10.34
C VAL A 287 19.07 -10.45 -9.89
N TYR A 288 18.28 -9.60 -10.55
CA TYR A 288 16.87 -9.34 -10.26
C TYR A 288 16.55 -8.89 -8.83
N SER A 289 17.39 -8.06 -8.24
CA SER A 289 17.20 -7.52 -6.89
C SER A 289 17.01 -5.99 -6.88
N PRO A 290 15.98 -5.44 -7.58
CA PRO A 290 15.79 -3.99 -7.68
C PRO A 290 15.55 -3.32 -6.31
N TRP A 291 14.97 -4.03 -5.34
CA TRP A 291 14.77 -3.51 -3.99
C TRP A 291 16.06 -3.14 -3.23
N VAL A 292 17.20 -3.61 -3.68
CA VAL A 292 18.52 -3.26 -3.12
C VAL A 292 18.90 -1.84 -3.53
N ASN A 293 18.48 -1.38 -4.70
CA ASN A 293 18.82 -0.07 -5.24
C ASN A 293 17.82 1.02 -4.83
N ARG A 294 18.15 1.75 -3.77
CA ARG A 294 17.25 2.79 -3.24
C ARG A 294 17.03 3.98 -4.18
N ILE A 295 17.89 4.20 -5.16
CA ILE A 295 17.70 5.28 -6.13
C ILE A 295 16.45 5.06 -7.00
N GLU A 296 15.94 3.82 -7.11
CA GLU A 296 14.68 3.56 -7.79
C GLU A 296 13.48 4.26 -7.12
N LEU A 297 13.55 4.50 -5.81
CA LEU A 297 12.53 5.29 -5.10
C LEU A 297 12.57 6.76 -5.53
N LEU A 298 13.77 7.29 -5.76
CA LEU A 298 13.95 8.65 -6.30
C LEU A 298 13.36 8.74 -7.72
N TRP A 299 13.66 7.77 -8.59
CA TRP A 299 13.09 7.72 -9.94
C TRP A 299 11.58 7.59 -9.94
N ARG A 300 11.03 6.76 -9.07
CA ARG A 300 9.58 6.65 -8.89
C ARG A 300 8.96 8.00 -8.52
N SER A 301 9.53 8.70 -7.54
CA SER A 301 9.08 10.02 -7.11
C SER A 301 9.15 11.04 -8.24
N MET A 302 10.25 11.06 -9.00
CA MET A 302 10.43 11.92 -10.17
C MET A 302 9.35 11.63 -11.25
N HIS A 303 9.10 10.36 -11.54
CA HIS A 303 8.07 9.99 -12.51
C HIS A 303 6.68 10.39 -12.04
N GLU A 304 6.34 10.17 -10.78
CA GLU A 304 5.02 10.55 -10.25
C GLU A 304 4.81 12.07 -10.25
N MET A 305 5.83 12.84 -9.90
CA MET A 305 5.69 14.29 -9.73
C MET A 305 5.94 15.09 -11.00
N VAL A 306 6.78 14.60 -11.92
CA VAL A 306 7.28 15.41 -13.04
C VAL A 306 6.92 14.83 -14.39
N THR A 307 7.22 13.54 -14.65
CA THR A 307 7.12 12.98 -16.01
C THR A 307 5.78 12.34 -16.31
N ARG A 308 4.97 11.99 -15.29
CA ARG A 308 3.60 11.54 -15.51
C ARG A 308 2.68 12.70 -15.85
N ASN A 309 1.78 12.49 -16.80
CA ASN A 309 0.76 13.47 -17.21
C ASN A 309 1.33 14.87 -17.53
N HIS A 310 2.63 15.00 -17.83
CA HIS A 310 3.21 16.28 -18.19
C HIS A 310 2.65 16.81 -19.53
N ARG A 311 2.74 18.11 -19.73
CA ARG A 311 2.23 18.79 -20.93
C ARG A 311 3.35 19.51 -21.71
N CYS A 312 4.61 19.09 -21.51
CA CYS A 312 5.73 19.68 -22.20
C CYS A 312 5.66 19.35 -23.69
N ARG A 313 5.96 20.33 -24.52
CA ARG A 313 5.97 20.19 -25.98
C ARG A 313 7.35 19.86 -26.54
N ALA A 314 8.41 20.12 -25.76
CA ALA A 314 9.79 19.90 -26.13
C ALA A 314 10.58 19.25 -24.99
N MET A 315 11.60 18.46 -25.32
CA MET A 315 12.43 17.77 -24.34
C MET A 315 13.15 18.72 -23.36
N TRP A 316 13.60 19.87 -23.84
CA TRP A 316 14.28 20.84 -22.97
C TRP A 316 13.37 21.38 -21.83
N GLU A 317 12.07 21.55 -22.09
CA GLU A 317 11.12 21.96 -21.06
C GLU A 317 10.98 20.88 -19.98
N LEU A 318 10.87 19.62 -20.40
CA LEU A 318 10.77 18.48 -19.50
C LEU A 318 12.03 18.31 -18.67
N LEU A 319 13.21 18.38 -19.32
CA LEU A 319 14.51 18.28 -18.65
C LEU A 319 14.73 19.40 -17.64
N ARG A 320 14.26 20.62 -17.90
CA ARG A 320 14.31 21.72 -16.95
C ARG A 320 13.53 21.37 -15.68
N LYS A 321 12.34 20.77 -15.80
CA LYS A 321 11.54 20.34 -14.65
C LYS A 321 12.19 19.15 -13.91
N VAL A 322 12.76 18.21 -14.64
CA VAL A 322 13.50 17.07 -14.05
C VAL A 322 14.72 17.58 -13.26
N LYS A 323 15.51 18.49 -13.82
CA LYS A 323 16.66 19.09 -13.16
C LYS A 323 16.21 19.84 -11.89
N TYR A 324 15.18 20.67 -12.02
CA TYR A 324 14.61 21.38 -10.87
C TYR A 324 14.19 20.40 -9.76
N PHE A 325 13.50 19.32 -10.09
CA PHE A 325 13.11 18.29 -9.13
C PHE A 325 14.35 17.69 -8.43
N LEU A 326 15.36 17.25 -9.18
CA LEU A 326 16.56 16.60 -8.63
C LEU A 326 17.36 17.55 -7.72
N GLU A 327 17.40 18.84 -8.03
CA GLU A 327 18.10 19.86 -7.24
C GLU A 327 17.33 20.18 -5.94
N HIS A 328 16.00 20.20 -5.96
CA HIS A 328 15.16 20.56 -4.79
C HIS A 328 14.79 19.37 -3.91
N VAL A 329 14.81 18.15 -4.43
CA VAL A 329 14.57 16.93 -3.63
C VAL A 329 15.83 16.47 -2.89
N SER A 330 17.00 16.98 -3.24
CA SER A 330 18.27 16.65 -2.59
C SER A 330 18.46 17.47 -1.30
N PRO A 331 18.70 16.88 -0.12
CA PRO A 331 18.87 15.44 0.11
C PRO A 331 17.55 14.66 0.08
N PHE A 332 17.52 13.56 -0.66
CA PHE A 332 16.36 12.66 -0.72
C PHE A 332 16.28 11.83 0.56
N ALA A 333 15.09 11.75 1.16
CA ALA A 333 14.89 11.03 2.41
C ALA A 333 15.25 9.54 2.26
N THR A 334 16.30 9.12 2.94
CA THR A 334 16.68 7.71 3.03
C THR A 334 15.89 7.03 4.16
N ALA A 335 15.67 5.71 4.07
CA ALA A 335 14.84 4.97 5.05
C ALA A 335 15.36 5.04 6.51
N ALA A 336 16.56 5.53 6.75
CA ALA A 336 17.07 5.79 8.10
C ALA A 336 16.39 7.01 8.74
N GLN A 337 15.93 7.98 7.94
CA GLN A 337 15.23 9.18 8.41
C GLN A 337 13.73 8.94 8.62
N ASN A 338 13.13 7.99 7.88
CA ASN A 338 11.70 7.65 8.04
C ASN A 338 11.38 6.91 9.34
N LYS A 339 12.33 6.21 9.97
CA LYS A 339 12.12 5.57 11.28
C LYS A 339 12.01 6.57 12.44
N GLN A 340 12.43 7.82 12.27
CA GLN A 340 12.27 8.87 13.28
C GLN A 340 10.94 9.63 13.16
N VAL A 341 10.24 9.54 12.03
CA VAL A 341 8.95 10.24 11.81
C VAL A 341 7.76 9.38 12.24
N GLU A 342 7.92 8.04 12.35
CA GLU A 342 6.85 7.14 12.83
C GLU A 342 6.80 7.00 14.36
N HIS A 343 7.68 7.69 15.11
CA HIS A 343 7.74 7.66 16.58
C HIS A 343 7.60 9.04 17.24
N ASN A 344 7.05 10.04 16.53
CA ASN A 344 6.63 11.32 17.13
C ASN A 344 5.13 11.56 16.96
#